data_c5e568ce9017bc8fd1336c1768b147e3
#
_entry.id   c5e568ce9017bc8fd1336c1768b147e3
#
_cell.length_a   1.000
_cell.length_b   1.000
_cell.length_c   1.000
_cell.angle_alpha   90.00
_cell.angle_beta   90.00
_cell.angle_gamma   90.00
#
_symmetry.space_group_name_H-M   'P 1'
#
loop_
_entity.id
_entity.type
_entity.pdbx_description
1 polymer ?
#
loop_
_entity_poly.entity_id
_entity_poly.type
_entity_poly.pdbx_seq_one_letter_code
_entity_poly.pdbx_strand_id
1 'polypeptide(L)'
;MEQAFQMIDVGGKAPSRRVAVAQGSIHVGPTAFPLIKSRALPKGDALMLAEVAGIQGAKAAATALPLCHPLPLDQVALRHALDEASHSVTLFCLVSAFARTGVEMEAMAGVQAGLLTIYDLAKMVEPTLTLGDSYLLAKLGGKNGVYLSPRGVPAWVRELLRLDRPPPLAGVTAAVVTLSDRAAEGLYEDRSGPVLRALLEEAGAQVVLSRVIPDERALLRQTLADLAAGPAAPQLVLTTGGTGIAPRDVTPEAIADLSPRMVPGLGEFLRHSGAAFTPHSWSSRSVAAVLERTLLVALPGNPKAVREGLESLLPLLPHLLDTIAGKKHDSVRPR
;
A
#
# COMPACT_ATOMS: atom_id res chain seq x y z
N MET A 1 -9.77 -33.46 17.81
CA MET A 1 -9.37 -33.47 16.38
C MET A 1 -8.00 -32.84 16.31
N GLU A 2 -6.98 -33.60 15.95
CA GLU A 2 -5.66 -33.04 15.64
C GLU A 2 -5.82 -31.97 14.54
N GLN A 3 -5.20 -30.80 14.74
CA GLN A 3 -5.27 -29.71 13.79
C GLN A 3 -4.48 -30.14 12.53
N ALA A 4 -5.17 -30.39 11.44
CA ALA A 4 -4.51 -30.72 10.16
C ALA A 4 -3.68 -29.50 9.68
N PHE A 5 -2.47 -29.77 9.19
CA PHE A 5 -1.64 -28.74 8.55
C PHE A 5 -2.35 -28.26 7.28
N GLN A 6 -2.55 -26.92 7.16
CA GLN A 6 -3.17 -26.33 5.97
C GLN A 6 -2.59 -24.96 5.68
N MET A 7 -2.55 -24.59 4.41
CA MET A 7 -2.28 -23.22 4.01
C MET A 7 -3.45 -22.32 4.42
N ILE A 8 -3.15 -21.07 4.82
CA ILE A 8 -4.18 -20.08 5.13
C ILE A 8 -4.94 -19.72 3.85
N ASP A 9 -6.28 -19.78 3.90
CA ASP A 9 -7.10 -19.32 2.77
C ASP A 9 -6.96 -17.81 2.56
N VAL A 10 -6.53 -17.42 1.38
CA VAL A 10 -6.41 -16.03 0.93
C VAL A 10 -7.37 -15.69 -0.22
N GLY A 11 -8.26 -16.62 -0.61
CA GLY A 11 -9.20 -16.48 -1.73
C GLY A 11 -10.11 -15.25 -1.59
N GLY A 12 -10.57 -14.95 -0.37
CA GLY A 12 -11.43 -13.79 -0.09
C GLY A 12 -10.70 -12.46 0.09
N LYS A 13 -9.37 -12.39 -0.07
CA LYS A 13 -8.62 -11.14 0.04
C LYS A 13 -8.41 -10.50 -1.33
N ALA A 14 -8.61 -9.19 -1.42
CA ALA A 14 -8.19 -8.44 -2.60
C ALA A 14 -6.67 -8.42 -2.72
N PRO A 15 -6.13 -8.57 -3.94
CA PRO A 15 -4.71 -8.38 -4.16
C PRO A 15 -4.30 -6.93 -3.93
N SER A 16 -3.11 -6.73 -3.39
CA SER A 16 -2.52 -5.40 -3.19
C SER A 16 -1.00 -5.48 -3.35
N ARG A 17 -0.36 -4.33 -3.54
CA ARG A 17 1.10 -4.28 -3.62
C ARG A 17 1.71 -4.81 -2.32
N ARG A 18 2.62 -5.76 -2.45
CA ARG A 18 3.41 -6.35 -1.38
C ARG A 18 4.88 -6.11 -1.64
N VAL A 19 5.59 -5.67 -0.65
CA VAL A 19 7.05 -5.53 -0.70
C VAL A 19 7.62 -6.09 0.58
N ALA A 20 8.70 -6.85 0.48
CA ALA A 20 9.48 -7.30 1.62
C ALA A 20 10.96 -7.14 1.33
N VAL A 21 11.72 -6.79 2.35
CA VAL A 21 13.18 -6.78 2.34
C VAL A 21 13.65 -7.63 3.51
N ALA A 22 14.38 -8.68 3.20
CA ALA A 22 15.08 -9.50 4.18
C ALA A 22 16.58 -9.19 4.18
N GLN A 23 17.24 -9.45 5.28
CA GLN A 23 18.67 -9.34 5.48
C GLN A 23 19.22 -10.61 6.11
N GLY A 24 20.46 -10.96 5.75
CA GLY A 24 21.24 -11.98 6.43
C GLY A 24 22.73 -11.77 6.19
N SER A 25 23.56 -12.40 7.00
CA SER A 25 25.02 -12.23 6.94
C SER A 25 25.74 -13.57 6.94
N ILE A 26 26.97 -13.54 6.45
CA ILE A 26 27.94 -14.63 6.57
C ILE A 26 29.28 -14.05 6.98
N HIS A 27 29.86 -14.59 8.05
CA HIS A 27 31.26 -14.36 8.38
C HIS A 27 32.11 -15.30 7.53
N VAL A 28 33.01 -14.74 6.74
CA VAL A 28 33.78 -15.50 5.76
C VAL A 28 35.28 -15.60 6.13
N GLY A 29 35.66 -14.99 7.26
CA GLY A 29 37.05 -15.03 7.77
C GLY A 29 38.05 -14.22 6.97
N PRO A 30 39.28 -14.05 7.54
CA PRO A 30 40.28 -13.18 6.96
C PRO A 30 40.89 -13.73 5.67
N THR A 31 40.83 -15.04 5.43
CA THR A 31 41.39 -15.67 4.23
C THR A 31 40.49 -15.53 3.02
N ALA A 32 39.17 -15.78 3.18
CA ALA A 32 38.25 -15.73 2.07
C ALA A 32 37.75 -14.30 1.77
N PHE A 33 37.70 -13.40 2.76
CA PHE A 33 37.14 -12.06 2.57
C PHE A 33 37.84 -11.25 1.46
N PRO A 34 39.20 -11.14 1.41
CA PRO A 34 39.87 -10.41 0.35
C PRO A 34 39.67 -11.04 -1.04
N LEU A 35 39.53 -12.37 -1.12
CA LEU A 35 39.25 -13.07 -2.38
C LEU A 35 37.82 -12.82 -2.85
N ILE A 36 36.83 -12.74 -1.95
CA ILE A 36 35.46 -12.38 -2.27
C ILE A 36 35.40 -10.92 -2.74
N LYS A 37 36.04 -10.01 -2.02
CA LYS A 37 36.10 -8.58 -2.37
C LYS A 37 36.73 -8.35 -3.75
N SER A 38 37.81 -9.07 -4.08
CA SER A 38 38.48 -9.00 -5.38
C SER A 38 37.87 -9.90 -6.46
N ARG A 39 36.79 -10.64 -6.14
CA ARG A 39 36.11 -11.60 -7.04
C ARG A 39 37.03 -12.71 -7.56
N ALA A 40 38.04 -13.10 -6.77
CA ALA A 40 39.11 -14.01 -7.14
C ALA A 40 39.06 -15.37 -6.43
N LEU A 41 37.88 -15.80 -5.96
CA LEU A 41 37.73 -17.16 -5.44
C LEU A 41 37.97 -18.20 -6.54
N PRO A 42 38.55 -19.38 -6.21
CA PRO A 42 38.85 -20.42 -7.19
C PRO A 42 37.61 -20.92 -7.97
N LYS A 43 36.42 -20.87 -7.36
CA LYS A 43 35.14 -21.29 -8.00
C LYS A 43 34.43 -20.15 -8.74
N GLY A 44 34.96 -18.93 -8.73
CA GLY A 44 34.37 -17.78 -9.42
C GLY A 44 33.88 -16.66 -8.50
N ASP A 45 33.12 -15.71 -9.05
CA ASP A 45 32.59 -14.53 -8.36
C ASP A 45 31.43 -14.93 -7.43
N ALA A 46 31.72 -15.04 -6.13
CA ALA A 46 30.74 -15.42 -5.13
C ALA A 46 29.60 -14.41 -4.99
N LEU A 47 29.87 -13.12 -5.17
CA LEU A 47 28.84 -12.08 -5.02
C LEU A 47 27.84 -12.13 -6.17
N MET A 48 28.35 -12.25 -7.42
CA MET A 48 27.49 -12.38 -8.60
C MET A 48 26.67 -13.68 -8.55
N LEU A 49 27.29 -14.81 -8.19
CA LEU A 49 26.58 -16.07 -8.08
C LEU A 49 25.55 -16.09 -6.93
N ALA A 50 25.84 -15.39 -5.83
CA ALA A 50 24.88 -15.22 -4.73
C ALA A 50 23.64 -14.40 -5.16
N GLU A 51 23.81 -13.38 -5.99
CA GLU A 51 22.68 -12.62 -6.54
C GLU A 51 21.80 -13.53 -7.42
N VAL A 52 22.37 -14.30 -8.32
CA VAL A 52 21.62 -15.23 -9.18
C VAL A 52 20.92 -16.29 -8.34
N ALA A 53 21.63 -16.90 -7.39
CA ALA A 53 21.08 -17.93 -6.50
C ALA A 53 19.97 -17.36 -5.60
N GLY A 54 20.13 -16.14 -5.12
CA GLY A 54 19.10 -15.48 -4.33
C GLY A 54 17.83 -15.19 -5.12
N ILE A 55 17.94 -14.78 -6.38
CA ILE A 55 16.77 -14.65 -7.28
C ILE A 55 16.06 -16.01 -7.45
N GLN A 56 16.83 -17.07 -7.66
CA GLN A 56 16.30 -18.43 -7.79
C GLN A 56 15.65 -18.90 -6.48
N GLY A 57 16.29 -18.65 -5.33
CA GLY A 57 15.78 -18.99 -4.01
C GLY A 57 14.45 -18.30 -3.70
N ALA A 58 14.32 -17.03 -4.01
CA ALA A 58 13.06 -16.29 -3.87
C ALA A 58 11.95 -16.90 -4.72
N LYS A 59 12.24 -17.24 -6.00
CA LYS A 59 11.27 -17.90 -6.90
C LYS A 59 10.88 -19.31 -6.46
N ALA A 60 11.77 -20.00 -5.76
CA ALA A 60 11.58 -21.36 -5.28
C ALA A 60 10.98 -21.45 -3.87
N ALA A 61 10.65 -20.34 -3.23
CA ALA A 61 10.18 -20.30 -1.83
C ALA A 61 9.00 -21.24 -1.60
N ALA A 62 7.99 -21.21 -2.45
CA ALA A 62 6.82 -22.09 -2.32
C ALA A 62 7.12 -23.58 -2.56
N THR A 63 8.19 -23.90 -3.26
CA THR A 63 8.64 -25.29 -3.44
C THR A 63 9.39 -25.81 -2.21
N ALA A 64 10.16 -24.93 -1.56
CA ALA A 64 10.96 -25.27 -0.39
C ALA A 64 10.16 -25.25 0.93
N LEU A 65 9.09 -24.44 1.01
CA LEU A 65 8.33 -24.21 2.23
C LEU A 65 6.90 -24.75 2.09
N PRO A 66 6.53 -25.83 2.84
CA PRO A 66 5.30 -26.60 2.60
C PRO A 66 4.00 -25.81 2.61
N LEU A 67 3.91 -24.74 3.39
CA LEU A 67 2.68 -23.93 3.57
C LEU A 67 2.78 -22.53 2.93
N CYS A 68 3.83 -22.28 2.13
CA CYS A 68 3.99 -21.05 1.40
C CYS A 68 3.15 -21.05 0.11
N HIS A 69 2.43 -19.95 -0.16
CA HIS A 69 1.64 -19.82 -1.39
C HIS A 69 2.57 -19.60 -2.61
N PRO A 70 2.31 -20.25 -3.75
CA PRO A 70 3.00 -19.90 -4.98
C PRO A 70 2.52 -18.52 -5.47
N LEU A 71 3.45 -17.56 -5.55
CA LEU A 71 3.14 -16.19 -5.93
C LEU A 71 3.86 -15.80 -7.22
N PRO A 72 3.18 -15.13 -8.17
CA PRO A 72 3.85 -14.44 -9.27
C PRO A 72 4.60 -13.23 -8.70
N LEU A 73 5.93 -13.22 -8.81
CA LEU A 73 6.76 -12.13 -8.32
C LEU A 73 6.98 -11.09 -9.42
N ASP A 74 6.72 -9.82 -9.10
CA ASP A 74 6.94 -8.70 -10.03
C ASP A 74 8.42 -8.30 -10.06
N GLN A 75 9.11 -8.38 -8.91
CA GLN A 75 10.52 -8.03 -8.79
C GLN A 75 11.20 -8.86 -7.71
N VAL A 76 12.42 -9.30 -8.01
CA VAL A 76 13.39 -9.79 -7.03
C VAL A 76 14.70 -9.09 -7.29
N ALA A 77 15.29 -8.48 -6.27
CA ALA A 77 16.58 -7.82 -6.36
C ALA A 77 17.43 -8.11 -5.11
N LEU A 78 18.70 -8.44 -5.33
CA LEU A 78 19.65 -8.60 -4.24
C LEU A 78 20.61 -7.43 -4.22
N ARG A 79 21.11 -7.12 -3.02
CA ARG A 79 22.23 -6.22 -2.78
C ARG A 79 23.13 -6.86 -1.75
N HIS A 80 24.41 -6.47 -1.77
CA HIS A 80 25.38 -6.92 -0.78
C HIS A 80 26.11 -5.74 -0.16
N ALA A 81 26.59 -5.93 1.05
CA ALA A 81 27.53 -5.05 1.73
C ALA A 81 28.67 -5.87 2.30
N LEU A 82 29.87 -5.33 2.23
CA LEU A 82 31.10 -5.94 2.75
C LEU A 82 31.53 -5.19 4.00
N ASP A 83 31.78 -5.92 5.08
CA ASP A 83 32.33 -5.39 6.31
C ASP A 83 33.76 -5.92 6.51
N GLU A 84 34.75 -5.05 6.33
CA GLU A 84 36.16 -5.39 6.48
C GLU A 84 36.56 -5.68 7.93
N ALA A 85 35.90 -4.99 8.89
CA ALA A 85 36.27 -5.13 10.29
C ALA A 85 35.87 -6.51 10.84
N SER A 86 34.73 -7.03 10.42
CA SER A 86 34.23 -8.33 10.81
C SER A 86 34.49 -9.44 9.78
N HIS A 87 35.12 -9.15 8.66
CA HIS A 87 35.26 -10.06 7.52
C HIS A 87 33.95 -10.75 7.15
N SER A 88 32.89 -9.95 7.00
CA SER A 88 31.55 -10.45 6.76
C SER A 88 30.93 -9.89 5.49
N VAL A 89 30.05 -10.68 4.89
CA VAL A 89 29.18 -10.26 3.77
C VAL A 89 27.75 -10.24 4.25
N THR A 90 27.08 -9.12 4.07
CA THR A 90 25.63 -8.99 4.32
C THR A 90 24.89 -8.99 2.99
N LEU A 91 23.89 -9.84 2.85
CA LEU A 91 22.96 -9.84 1.71
C LEU A 91 21.62 -9.23 2.11
N PHE A 92 21.04 -8.50 1.18
CA PHE A 92 19.68 -7.96 1.27
C PHE A 92 18.91 -8.50 0.06
N CYS A 93 17.74 -9.06 0.29
CA CYS A 93 16.83 -9.49 -0.79
C CYS A 93 15.54 -8.68 -0.70
N LEU A 94 15.26 -7.93 -1.76
CA LEU A 94 14.00 -7.23 -1.98
C LEU A 94 13.12 -8.09 -2.88
N VAL A 95 11.88 -8.27 -2.47
CA VAL A 95 10.85 -8.91 -3.30
C VAL A 95 9.61 -8.04 -3.34
N SER A 96 9.00 -7.90 -4.50
CA SER A 96 7.67 -7.29 -4.64
C SER A 96 6.73 -8.13 -5.50
N ALA A 97 5.44 -8.04 -5.18
CA ALA A 97 4.37 -8.69 -5.92
C ALA A 97 3.05 -7.93 -5.75
N PHE A 98 2.16 -8.03 -6.73
CA PHE A 98 0.76 -7.66 -6.55
C PHE A 98 -0.02 -8.93 -6.19
N ALA A 99 -0.25 -9.15 -4.89
CA ALA A 99 -0.69 -10.44 -4.38
C ALA A 99 -1.65 -10.32 -3.18
N ARG A 100 -2.33 -11.43 -2.86
CA ARG A 100 -3.28 -11.55 -1.74
C ARG A 100 -2.60 -11.81 -0.39
N THR A 101 -1.31 -12.20 -0.41
CA THR A 101 -0.49 -12.43 0.79
C THR A 101 0.86 -11.75 0.65
N GLY A 102 1.63 -11.70 1.74
CA GLY A 102 2.95 -11.08 1.75
C GLY A 102 4.01 -11.92 1.04
N VAL A 103 5.16 -11.31 0.77
CA VAL A 103 6.32 -11.89 0.09
C VAL A 103 7.53 -12.00 1.03
N GLU A 104 7.26 -12.10 2.32
CA GLU A 104 8.29 -12.17 3.36
C GLU A 104 9.15 -13.42 3.21
N MET A 105 8.51 -14.56 2.90
CA MET A 105 9.22 -15.84 2.78
C MET A 105 10.06 -15.91 1.52
N GLU A 106 9.60 -15.32 0.44
CA GLU A 106 10.38 -15.18 -0.79
C GLU A 106 11.65 -14.36 -0.56
N ALA A 107 11.54 -13.25 0.18
CA ALA A 107 12.70 -12.42 0.53
C ALA A 107 13.68 -13.18 1.44
N MET A 108 13.18 -13.91 2.45
CA MET A 108 14.00 -14.74 3.33
C MET A 108 14.68 -15.89 2.58
N ALA A 109 13.95 -16.60 1.72
CA ALA A 109 14.50 -17.70 0.91
C ALA A 109 15.59 -17.20 -0.05
N GLY A 110 15.41 -16.00 -0.62
CA GLY A 110 16.42 -15.35 -1.47
C GLY A 110 17.72 -15.07 -0.72
N VAL A 111 17.62 -14.51 0.49
CA VAL A 111 18.79 -14.28 1.34
C VAL A 111 19.52 -15.60 1.63
N GLN A 112 18.80 -16.63 2.07
CA GLN A 112 19.38 -17.92 2.44
C GLN A 112 20.08 -18.60 1.27
N ALA A 113 19.48 -18.61 0.09
CA ALA A 113 20.09 -19.19 -1.10
C ALA A 113 21.38 -18.46 -1.49
N GLY A 114 21.39 -17.12 -1.41
CA GLY A 114 22.58 -16.33 -1.67
C GLY A 114 23.69 -16.60 -0.66
N LEU A 115 23.38 -16.62 0.65
CA LEU A 115 24.37 -16.91 1.71
C LEU A 115 24.96 -18.32 1.59
N LEU A 116 24.12 -19.34 1.31
CA LEU A 116 24.60 -20.70 1.09
C LEU A 116 25.51 -20.80 -0.14
N THR A 117 25.27 -20.01 -1.18
CA THR A 117 26.13 -19.93 -2.35
C THR A 117 27.50 -19.36 -1.99
N ILE A 118 27.56 -18.25 -1.23
CA ILE A 118 28.85 -17.72 -0.75
C ILE A 118 29.57 -18.78 0.08
N TYR A 119 28.86 -19.46 0.98
CA TYR A 119 29.41 -20.52 1.80
C TYR A 119 30.06 -21.62 0.94
N ASP A 120 29.33 -22.14 -0.05
CA ASP A 120 29.84 -23.21 -0.93
C ASP A 120 31.11 -22.80 -1.71
N LEU A 121 31.13 -21.55 -2.20
CA LEU A 121 32.29 -21.07 -2.98
C LEU A 121 33.50 -20.78 -2.11
N ALA A 122 33.32 -20.37 -0.87
CA ALA A 122 34.39 -19.95 0.02
C ALA A 122 34.94 -21.08 0.92
N LYS A 123 34.15 -22.13 1.21
CA LYS A 123 34.53 -23.21 2.15
C LYS A 123 35.84 -23.95 1.81
N MET A 124 36.32 -23.87 0.57
CA MET A 124 37.60 -24.49 0.17
C MET A 124 38.79 -23.70 0.64
N VAL A 125 38.65 -22.39 0.84
CA VAL A 125 39.74 -21.50 1.25
C VAL A 125 39.63 -21.07 2.70
N GLU A 126 38.43 -21.15 3.28
CA GLU A 126 38.14 -20.83 4.67
C GLU A 126 37.13 -21.81 5.23
N PRO A 127 37.49 -22.76 6.09
CA PRO A 127 36.59 -23.78 6.61
C PRO A 127 35.71 -23.29 7.78
N THR A 128 36.01 -22.13 8.38
CA THR A 128 35.36 -21.63 9.61
C THR A 128 34.25 -20.64 9.33
N LEU A 129 33.59 -20.74 8.16
CA LEU A 129 32.49 -19.90 7.76
C LEU A 129 31.29 -20.04 8.72
N THR A 130 30.66 -18.92 9.05
CA THR A 130 29.48 -18.93 9.91
C THR A 130 28.36 -18.11 9.26
N LEU A 131 27.20 -18.76 9.03
CA LEU A 131 25.97 -18.07 8.66
C LEU A 131 25.45 -17.35 9.91
N GLY A 132 25.26 -16.06 9.78
CA GLY A 132 24.79 -15.21 10.84
C GLY A 132 23.28 -14.94 10.79
N ASP A 133 22.86 -13.93 11.52
CA ASP A 133 21.47 -13.55 11.64
C ASP A 133 20.80 -13.29 10.29
N SER A 134 19.66 -13.96 10.10
CA SER A 134 18.78 -13.70 8.95
C SER A 134 17.40 -13.33 9.46
N TYR A 135 16.87 -12.21 9.01
CA TYR A 135 15.59 -11.68 9.49
C TYR A 135 14.90 -10.77 8.47
N LEU A 136 13.59 -10.58 8.68
CA LEU A 136 12.82 -9.60 7.94
C LEU A 136 13.23 -8.19 8.38
N LEU A 137 13.73 -7.40 7.44
CA LEU A 137 14.18 -6.03 7.68
C LEU A 137 13.03 -5.04 7.60
N ALA A 138 12.18 -5.17 6.57
CA ALA A 138 11.01 -4.34 6.37
C ALA A 138 9.98 -5.03 5.49
N LYS A 139 8.71 -4.66 5.64
CA LYS A 139 7.66 -5.01 4.69
C LYS A 139 6.64 -3.89 4.53
N LEU A 140 5.97 -3.87 3.38
CA LEU A 140 4.89 -2.93 3.04
C LEU A 140 3.68 -3.72 2.53
N GLY A 141 2.50 -3.32 2.97
CA GLY A 141 1.21 -3.85 2.53
C GLY A 141 0.61 -4.91 3.46
N GLY A 142 -0.66 -5.23 3.20
CA GLY A 142 -1.46 -6.13 4.04
C GLY A 142 -2.15 -5.41 5.20
N LYS A 143 -2.86 -6.18 6.03
CA LYS A 143 -3.67 -5.65 7.15
C LYS A 143 -2.86 -4.80 8.15
N ASN A 144 -1.58 -5.14 8.33
CA ASN A 144 -0.71 -4.49 9.31
C ASN A 144 0.18 -3.39 8.68
N GLY A 145 -0.11 -2.97 7.45
CA GLY A 145 0.60 -1.86 6.80
C GLY A 145 2.10 -2.07 6.69
N VAL A 146 2.86 -1.17 7.30
CA VAL A 146 4.33 -1.16 7.31
C VAL A 146 4.86 -1.87 8.54
N TYR A 147 5.86 -2.73 8.35
CA TYR A 147 6.71 -3.28 9.41
C TYR A 147 8.15 -2.85 9.18
N LEU A 148 8.81 -2.42 10.22
CA LEU A 148 10.24 -2.11 10.24
C LEU A 148 10.90 -2.90 11.37
N SER A 149 12.04 -3.50 11.09
CA SER A 149 12.80 -4.23 12.09
C SER A 149 13.21 -3.33 13.27
N PRO A 150 13.01 -3.75 14.52
CA PRO A 150 13.50 -3.01 15.69
C PRO A 150 15.04 -2.96 15.77
N ARG A 151 15.73 -3.79 15.00
CA ARG A 151 17.21 -3.76 14.88
C ARG A 151 17.73 -2.60 14.03
N GLY A 152 16.83 -1.77 13.53
CA GLY A 152 17.14 -0.67 12.60
C GLY A 152 16.95 -1.06 11.15
N VAL A 153 16.75 -0.04 10.30
CA VAL A 153 16.53 -0.19 8.86
C VAL A 153 17.44 0.80 8.13
N PRO A 154 18.27 0.36 7.20
CA PRO A 154 19.15 1.23 6.43
C PRO A 154 18.38 2.33 5.70
N ALA A 155 18.98 3.51 5.56
CA ALA A 155 18.35 4.67 4.93
C ALA A 155 17.83 4.37 3.50
N TRP A 156 18.60 3.61 2.72
CA TRP A 156 18.20 3.24 1.36
C TRP A 156 16.92 2.38 1.31
N VAL A 157 16.65 1.56 2.35
CA VAL A 157 15.39 0.78 2.46
C VAL A 157 14.24 1.71 2.78
N ARG A 158 14.44 2.68 3.66
CA ARG A 158 13.42 3.70 3.99
C ARG A 158 13.05 4.52 2.75
N GLU A 159 14.06 4.95 1.99
CA GLU A 159 13.87 5.65 0.72
C GLU A 159 13.14 4.80 -0.32
N LEU A 160 13.56 3.54 -0.50
CA LEU A 160 12.95 2.57 -1.40
C LEU A 160 11.46 2.34 -1.09
N LEU A 161 11.13 2.20 0.18
CA LEU A 161 9.75 2.04 0.66
C LEU A 161 9.00 3.38 0.74
N ARG A 162 9.69 4.50 0.47
CA ARG A 162 9.14 5.86 0.52
C ARG A 162 8.56 6.24 1.88
N LEU A 163 9.18 5.73 2.97
CA LEU A 163 8.67 5.89 4.33
C LEU A 163 8.78 7.32 4.86
N ASP A 164 9.75 8.08 4.34
CA ASP A 164 10.03 9.46 4.78
C ASP A 164 9.31 10.51 3.89
N ARG A 165 8.41 10.07 3.00
CA ARG A 165 7.57 10.99 2.23
C ARG A 165 6.44 11.52 3.11
N PRO A 166 6.07 12.79 2.93
CA PRO A 166 4.89 13.32 3.62
C PRO A 166 3.65 12.49 3.24
N PRO A 167 2.68 12.37 4.12
CA PRO A 167 1.41 11.72 3.82
C PRO A 167 0.79 12.27 2.53
N PRO A 168 0.05 11.46 1.75
CA PRO A 168 -0.40 11.84 0.42
C PRO A 168 -1.31 13.09 0.39
N LEU A 169 -2.01 13.36 1.49
CA LEU A 169 -2.89 14.52 1.63
C LEU A 169 -2.34 15.58 2.60
N ALA A 170 -1.02 15.61 2.84
CA ALA A 170 -0.40 16.64 3.68
C ALA A 170 -0.70 18.04 3.15
N GLY A 171 -1.27 18.90 4.00
CA GLY A 171 -1.67 20.26 3.64
C GLY A 171 -2.99 20.37 2.88
N VAL A 172 -3.72 19.27 2.70
CA VAL A 172 -5.06 19.26 2.10
C VAL A 172 -6.12 19.50 3.18
N THR A 173 -7.05 20.42 2.94
CA THR A 173 -8.26 20.58 3.75
C THR A 173 -9.38 19.73 3.18
N ALA A 174 -10.07 19.00 4.06
CA ALA A 174 -11.16 18.10 3.67
C ALA A 174 -12.40 18.30 4.55
N ALA A 175 -13.58 17.97 4.00
CA ALA A 175 -14.82 17.86 4.78
C ALA A 175 -15.49 16.51 4.53
N VAL A 176 -16.23 16.02 5.53
CA VAL A 176 -16.98 14.77 5.48
C VAL A 176 -18.46 15.07 5.73
N VAL A 177 -19.34 14.59 4.85
CA VAL A 177 -20.78 14.69 4.99
C VAL A 177 -21.39 13.30 4.94
N THR A 178 -21.99 12.86 6.04
CA THR A 178 -22.71 11.59 6.11
C THR A 178 -24.19 11.80 5.84
N LEU A 179 -24.75 11.06 4.89
CA LEU A 179 -26.17 11.02 4.61
C LEU A 179 -26.77 9.78 5.28
N SER A 180 -27.70 10.02 6.19
CA SER A 180 -28.45 8.96 6.86
C SER A 180 -29.62 9.53 7.64
N ASP A 181 -30.85 9.24 7.23
CA ASP A 181 -32.06 9.61 7.99
C ASP A 181 -31.99 9.11 9.43
N ARG A 182 -31.62 7.84 9.63
CA ARG A 182 -31.58 7.19 10.94
C ARG A 182 -30.50 7.78 11.86
N ALA A 183 -29.37 8.17 11.31
CA ALA A 183 -28.32 8.79 12.10
C ALA A 183 -28.64 10.28 12.41
N ALA A 184 -29.27 10.99 11.50
CA ALA A 184 -29.72 12.37 11.70
C ALA A 184 -30.79 12.47 12.79
N GLU A 185 -31.67 11.46 12.91
CA GLU A 185 -32.69 11.34 13.96
C GLU A 185 -32.14 10.77 15.28
N GLY A 186 -30.87 10.40 15.35
CA GLY A 186 -30.27 9.80 16.54
C GLY A 186 -30.67 8.34 16.81
N LEU A 187 -31.37 7.68 15.87
CA LEU A 187 -31.78 6.29 15.97
C LEU A 187 -30.70 5.28 15.70
N TYR A 188 -29.61 5.72 15.09
CA TYR A 188 -28.45 4.90 14.73
C TYR A 188 -27.17 5.73 14.81
N GLU A 189 -26.08 5.11 15.27
CA GLU A 189 -24.78 5.76 15.31
C GLU A 189 -24.14 5.80 13.92
N ASP A 190 -23.70 6.98 13.47
CA ASP A 190 -22.89 7.08 12.25
C ASP A 190 -21.56 6.35 12.45
N ARG A 191 -21.32 5.32 11.63
CA ARG A 191 -20.09 4.54 11.63
C ARG A 191 -19.21 4.83 10.43
N SER A 192 -19.77 5.38 9.36
CA SER A 192 -19.06 5.64 8.10
C SER A 192 -18.29 6.96 8.13
N GLY A 193 -18.88 8.02 8.65
CA GLY A 193 -18.25 9.33 8.78
C GLY A 193 -16.99 9.31 9.64
N PRO A 194 -17.02 8.76 10.86
CA PRO A 194 -15.82 8.63 11.70
C PRO A 194 -14.69 7.81 11.05
N VAL A 195 -15.02 6.73 10.35
CA VAL A 195 -14.03 5.94 9.59
C VAL A 195 -13.40 6.77 8.48
N LEU A 196 -14.21 7.51 7.73
CA LEU A 196 -13.76 8.37 6.64
C LEU A 196 -12.85 9.49 7.15
N ARG A 197 -13.25 10.13 8.24
CA ARG A 197 -12.47 11.16 8.92
C ARG A 197 -11.11 10.64 9.36
N ALA A 198 -11.08 9.52 10.08
CA ALA A 198 -9.83 8.93 10.58
C ALA A 198 -8.86 8.58 9.44
N LEU A 199 -9.36 8.03 8.33
CA LEU A 199 -8.55 7.70 7.16
C LEU A 199 -7.99 8.94 6.45
N LEU A 200 -8.76 10.04 6.38
CA LEU A 200 -8.28 11.31 5.82
C LEU A 200 -7.19 11.92 6.70
N GLU A 201 -7.39 11.92 8.03
CA GLU A 201 -6.40 12.41 8.99
C GLU A 201 -5.12 11.56 8.97
N GLU A 202 -5.22 10.23 8.88
CA GLU A 202 -4.08 9.32 8.69
C GLU A 202 -3.34 9.59 7.37
N ALA A 203 -4.07 9.95 6.31
CA ALA A 203 -3.49 10.37 5.04
C ALA A 203 -2.89 11.79 5.07
N GLY A 204 -2.98 12.50 6.19
CA GLY A 204 -2.41 13.84 6.42
C GLY A 204 -3.33 15.01 6.06
N ALA A 205 -4.60 14.77 5.75
CA ALA A 205 -5.56 15.85 5.51
C ALA A 205 -6.03 16.49 6.83
N GLN A 206 -6.30 17.78 6.79
CA GLN A 206 -6.99 18.48 7.85
C GLN A 206 -8.51 18.40 7.61
N VAL A 207 -9.23 17.63 8.42
CA VAL A 207 -10.69 17.55 8.34
C VAL A 207 -11.31 18.73 9.07
N VAL A 208 -11.78 19.72 8.30
CA VAL A 208 -12.33 20.99 8.82
C VAL A 208 -13.81 20.89 9.21
N LEU A 209 -14.54 19.90 8.66
CA LEU A 209 -15.93 19.63 8.99
C LEU A 209 -16.21 18.13 8.91
N SER A 210 -17.01 17.63 9.87
CA SER A 210 -17.67 16.31 9.78
C SER A 210 -19.11 16.49 10.24
N ARG A 211 -20.09 16.22 9.36
CA ARG A 211 -21.51 16.49 9.62
C ARG A 211 -22.38 15.34 9.12
N VAL A 212 -23.40 15.01 9.90
CA VAL A 212 -24.47 14.07 9.52
C VAL A 212 -25.70 14.89 9.12
N ILE A 213 -26.33 14.52 8.01
CA ILE A 213 -27.58 15.11 7.52
C ILE A 213 -28.54 14.00 7.07
N PRO A 214 -29.86 14.25 7.04
CA PRO A 214 -30.82 13.31 6.47
C PRO A 214 -30.62 13.13 4.95
N ASP A 215 -31.17 12.06 4.40
CA ASP A 215 -31.15 11.73 2.96
C ASP A 215 -32.08 12.65 2.17
N GLU A 216 -31.80 13.97 2.19
CA GLU A 216 -32.57 15.01 1.52
C GLU A 216 -31.75 15.74 0.46
N ARG A 217 -32.20 15.63 -0.81
CA ARG A 217 -31.49 16.21 -1.98
C ARG A 217 -31.25 17.71 -1.85
N ALA A 218 -32.25 18.48 -1.42
CA ALA A 218 -32.17 19.94 -1.30
C ALA A 218 -31.17 20.36 -0.21
N LEU A 219 -31.19 19.68 0.95
CA LEU A 219 -30.29 19.95 2.06
C LEU A 219 -28.84 19.59 1.71
N LEU A 220 -28.63 18.44 1.04
CA LEU A 220 -27.30 18.07 0.58
C LEU A 220 -26.75 19.09 -0.42
N ARG A 221 -27.56 19.50 -1.42
CA ARG A 221 -27.17 20.54 -2.38
C ARG A 221 -26.73 21.82 -1.68
N GLN A 222 -27.56 22.32 -0.74
CA GLN A 222 -27.23 23.54 0.02
C GLN A 222 -25.94 23.34 0.81
N THR A 223 -25.79 22.23 1.53
CA THR A 223 -24.60 21.92 2.33
C THR A 223 -23.32 21.89 1.46
N LEU A 224 -23.36 21.25 0.29
CA LEU A 224 -22.22 21.18 -0.61
C LEU A 224 -21.90 22.52 -1.27
N ALA A 225 -22.93 23.31 -1.63
CA ALA A 225 -22.75 24.65 -2.18
C ALA A 225 -22.09 25.59 -1.14
N ASP A 226 -22.56 25.57 0.09
CA ASP A 226 -22.00 26.37 1.18
C ASP A 226 -20.53 25.97 1.49
N LEU A 227 -20.23 24.69 1.47
CA LEU A 227 -18.87 24.17 1.67
C LEU A 227 -17.91 24.58 0.55
N ALA A 228 -18.37 24.60 -0.69
CA ALA A 228 -17.54 24.96 -1.85
C ALA A 228 -17.42 26.48 -2.04
N ALA A 229 -18.17 27.27 -1.29
CA ALA A 229 -18.19 28.72 -1.42
C ALA A 229 -17.05 29.39 -0.62
N GLY A 230 -16.45 30.39 -1.24
CA GLY A 230 -15.51 31.30 -0.58
C GLY A 230 -14.05 30.78 -0.48
N PRO A 231 -13.18 31.61 0.08
CA PRO A 231 -11.73 31.36 0.09
C PRO A 231 -11.29 30.24 1.07
N ALA A 232 -12.13 29.92 2.06
CA ALA A 232 -11.88 28.87 3.05
C ALA A 232 -12.48 27.50 2.66
N ALA A 233 -13.01 27.36 1.44
CA ALA A 233 -13.58 26.12 0.94
C ALA A 233 -12.56 24.96 1.03
N PRO A 234 -12.97 23.78 1.55
CA PRO A 234 -12.10 22.61 1.56
C PRO A 234 -11.78 22.17 0.13
N GLN A 235 -10.56 21.70 -0.08
CA GLN A 235 -10.13 21.20 -1.39
C GLN A 235 -10.82 19.87 -1.76
N LEU A 236 -11.24 19.09 -0.75
CA LEU A 236 -11.88 17.79 -0.89
C LEU A 236 -13.11 17.70 -0.01
N VAL A 237 -14.25 17.35 -0.58
CA VAL A 237 -15.46 16.98 0.17
C VAL A 237 -15.81 15.55 -0.17
N LEU A 238 -15.83 14.69 0.82
CA LEU A 238 -16.29 13.32 0.69
C LEU A 238 -17.67 13.18 1.32
N THR A 239 -18.62 12.65 0.56
CA THR A 239 -19.92 12.26 1.11
C THR A 239 -19.96 10.75 1.28
N THR A 240 -20.66 10.25 2.29
CA THR A 240 -20.92 8.82 2.50
C THR A 240 -22.39 8.59 2.75
N GLY A 241 -22.97 7.62 2.03
CA GLY A 241 -24.41 7.33 2.04
C GLY A 241 -25.17 7.87 0.84
N GLY A 242 -26.41 7.41 0.66
CA GLY A 242 -27.31 7.84 -0.41
C GLY A 242 -26.84 7.56 -1.84
N THR A 243 -25.95 6.58 -2.06
CA THR A 243 -25.40 6.23 -3.38
C THR A 243 -25.95 4.92 -3.95
N GLY A 244 -26.92 4.30 -3.33
CA GLY A 244 -27.58 3.09 -3.80
C GLY A 244 -28.66 3.35 -4.84
N ILE A 245 -29.57 2.38 -5.00
CA ILE A 245 -30.67 2.40 -5.97
C ILE A 245 -32.06 2.57 -5.31
N ALA A 246 -32.09 2.80 -4.00
CA ALA A 246 -33.32 3.03 -3.29
C ALA A 246 -33.89 4.45 -3.57
N PRO A 247 -35.22 4.66 -3.43
CA PRO A 247 -35.81 5.99 -3.69
C PRO A 247 -35.24 7.13 -2.83
N ARG A 248 -34.66 6.82 -1.67
CA ARG A 248 -34.06 7.80 -0.76
C ARG A 248 -32.58 8.03 -1.06
N ASP A 249 -31.97 7.25 -1.96
CA ASP A 249 -30.57 7.46 -2.39
C ASP A 249 -30.51 8.61 -3.39
N VAL A 250 -30.18 9.80 -2.93
CA VAL A 250 -30.27 11.06 -3.71
C VAL A 250 -28.92 11.76 -3.90
N THR A 251 -27.84 11.18 -3.39
CA THR A 251 -26.50 11.81 -3.42
C THR A 251 -25.98 12.07 -4.85
N PRO A 252 -26.11 11.14 -5.81
CA PRO A 252 -25.64 11.37 -7.18
C PRO A 252 -26.37 12.52 -7.85
N GLU A 253 -27.69 12.61 -7.68
CA GLU A 253 -28.53 13.65 -8.25
C GLU A 253 -28.21 15.02 -7.63
N ALA A 254 -28.02 15.09 -6.33
CA ALA A 254 -27.68 16.32 -5.62
C ALA A 254 -26.33 16.89 -6.10
N ILE A 255 -25.34 16.04 -6.35
CA ILE A 255 -24.03 16.45 -6.85
C ILE A 255 -24.13 16.88 -8.32
N ALA A 256 -24.86 16.13 -9.14
CA ALA A 256 -25.05 16.46 -10.58
C ALA A 256 -25.76 17.80 -10.78
N ASP A 257 -26.70 18.15 -9.92
CA ASP A 257 -27.41 19.44 -9.95
C ASP A 257 -26.48 20.64 -9.68
N LEU A 258 -25.41 20.43 -8.93
CA LEU A 258 -24.51 21.50 -8.49
C LEU A 258 -23.40 21.80 -9.48
N SER A 259 -22.92 20.79 -10.18
CA SER A 259 -21.72 20.97 -10.99
C SER A 259 -21.84 20.41 -12.38
N PRO A 260 -21.60 21.24 -13.42
CA PRO A 260 -21.47 20.75 -14.79
C PRO A 260 -20.15 19.97 -15.04
N ARG A 261 -19.17 20.10 -14.12
CA ARG A 261 -17.87 19.43 -14.25
C ARG A 261 -17.88 18.07 -13.53
N MET A 262 -18.68 17.14 -14.04
CA MET A 262 -18.68 15.75 -13.55
C MET A 262 -17.37 15.05 -13.92
N VAL A 263 -16.91 14.14 -13.03
CA VAL A 263 -15.74 13.27 -13.23
C VAL A 263 -16.20 11.81 -13.20
N PRO A 264 -16.89 11.32 -14.25
CA PRO A 264 -17.54 10.00 -14.22
C PRO A 264 -16.54 8.85 -14.03
N GLY A 265 -15.31 8.99 -14.53
CA GLY A 265 -14.26 8.00 -14.37
C GLY A 265 -13.92 7.67 -12.92
N LEU A 266 -14.11 8.59 -11.95
CA LEU A 266 -13.90 8.28 -10.53
C LEU A 266 -15.00 7.38 -9.97
N GLY A 267 -16.25 7.57 -10.40
CA GLY A 267 -17.34 6.67 -10.04
C GLY A 267 -17.15 5.26 -10.64
N GLU A 268 -16.69 5.17 -11.88
CA GLU A 268 -16.35 3.91 -12.54
C GLU A 268 -15.20 3.21 -11.83
N PHE A 269 -14.16 3.95 -11.50
CA PHE A 269 -13.00 3.45 -10.75
C PHE A 269 -13.41 2.88 -9.38
N LEU A 270 -14.27 3.58 -8.64
CA LEU A 270 -14.78 3.11 -7.34
C LEU A 270 -15.58 1.81 -7.48
N ARG A 271 -16.46 1.70 -8.49
CA ARG A 271 -17.22 0.47 -8.75
C ARG A 271 -16.30 -0.69 -9.13
N HIS A 272 -15.34 -0.44 -10.01
CA HIS A 272 -14.38 -1.46 -10.44
C HIS A 272 -13.50 -1.94 -9.26
N SER A 273 -12.94 -1.01 -8.48
CA SER A 273 -12.11 -1.34 -7.31
C SER A 273 -12.92 -2.11 -6.25
N GLY A 274 -14.15 -1.68 -5.98
CA GLY A 274 -15.04 -2.34 -5.03
C GLY A 274 -15.50 -3.73 -5.49
N ALA A 275 -15.55 -3.99 -6.80
CA ALA A 275 -15.91 -5.30 -7.37
C ALA A 275 -14.92 -6.41 -6.98
N ALA A 276 -13.68 -6.06 -6.64
CA ALA A 276 -12.71 -7.01 -6.09
C ALA A 276 -13.10 -7.56 -4.71
N PHE A 277 -13.98 -6.85 -3.98
CA PHE A 277 -14.45 -7.23 -2.64
C PHE A 277 -15.88 -7.78 -2.65
N THR A 278 -16.74 -7.25 -3.53
CA THR A 278 -18.13 -7.67 -3.65
C THR A 278 -18.72 -7.29 -5.02
N PRO A 279 -19.47 -8.20 -5.68
CA PRO A 279 -20.19 -7.86 -6.92
C PRO A 279 -21.27 -6.78 -6.73
N HIS A 280 -21.75 -6.56 -5.50
CA HIS A 280 -22.71 -5.49 -5.22
C HIS A 280 -22.15 -4.08 -5.45
N SER A 281 -20.84 -3.92 -5.56
CA SER A 281 -20.20 -2.66 -5.93
C SER A 281 -20.74 -2.08 -7.24
N TRP A 282 -21.14 -2.93 -8.20
CA TRP A 282 -21.71 -2.51 -9.47
C TRP A 282 -23.08 -1.84 -9.37
N SER A 283 -23.81 -2.04 -8.27
CA SER A 283 -25.06 -1.34 -8.00
C SER A 283 -24.87 0.04 -7.37
N SER A 284 -23.63 0.41 -7.01
CA SER A 284 -23.34 1.74 -6.49
C SER A 284 -23.40 2.80 -7.58
N ARG A 285 -24.08 3.90 -7.30
CA ARG A 285 -24.14 5.09 -8.16
C ARG A 285 -23.15 6.18 -7.70
N SER A 286 -22.03 5.78 -7.06
CA SER A 286 -20.96 6.69 -6.70
C SER A 286 -20.55 7.58 -7.86
N VAL A 287 -20.40 8.88 -7.61
CA VAL A 287 -20.04 9.92 -8.56
C VAL A 287 -18.99 10.85 -7.99
N ALA A 288 -18.32 11.59 -8.86
CA ALA A 288 -17.47 12.71 -8.48
C ALA A 288 -17.70 13.91 -9.39
N ALA A 289 -17.48 15.10 -8.86
CA ALA A 289 -17.59 16.37 -9.58
C ALA A 289 -16.59 17.39 -9.02
N VAL A 290 -16.31 18.42 -9.79
CA VAL A 290 -15.54 19.58 -9.33
C VAL A 290 -16.47 20.78 -9.27
N LEU A 291 -16.73 21.27 -8.05
CA LEU A 291 -17.49 22.49 -7.79
C LEU A 291 -16.52 23.58 -7.36
N GLU A 292 -16.43 24.66 -8.15
CA GLU A 292 -15.43 25.71 -7.99
C GLU A 292 -13.99 25.12 -7.95
N ARG A 293 -13.37 25.08 -6.76
CA ARG A 293 -12.04 24.52 -6.51
C ARG A 293 -12.07 23.26 -5.64
N THR A 294 -13.25 22.78 -5.32
CA THR A 294 -13.48 21.63 -4.45
C THR A 294 -13.76 20.37 -5.26
N LEU A 295 -13.04 19.30 -4.99
CA LEU A 295 -13.37 17.96 -5.49
C LEU A 295 -14.43 17.36 -4.58
N LEU A 296 -15.60 17.04 -5.14
CA LEU A 296 -16.68 16.31 -4.48
C LEU A 296 -16.61 14.85 -4.90
N VAL A 297 -16.63 13.91 -3.94
CA VAL A 297 -16.71 12.47 -4.23
C VAL A 297 -17.73 11.80 -3.33
N ALA A 298 -18.68 11.08 -3.92
CA ALA A 298 -19.68 10.30 -3.21
C ALA A 298 -19.21 8.85 -3.02
N LEU A 299 -19.15 8.40 -1.78
CA LEU A 299 -18.81 7.06 -1.36
C LEU A 299 -20.03 6.29 -0.83
N PRO A 300 -20.02 4.95 -0.87
CA PRO A 300 -21.09 4.15 -0.25
C PRO A 300 -21.22 4.41 1.25
N GLY A 301 -22.40 4.12 1.84
CA GLY A 301 -22.66 4.32 3.26
C GLY A 301 -22.13 3.22 4.21
N ASN A 302 -21.60 2.13 3.68
CA ASN A 302 -21.05 1.05 4.50
C ASN A 302 -19.61 1.36 4.93
N PRO A 303 -19.24 1.28 6.21
CA PRO A 303 -17.90 1.60 6.72
C PRO A 303 -16.77 0.82 6.04
N LYS A 304 -17.01 -0.45 5.69
CA LYS A 304 -16.03 -1.27 4.96
C LYS A 304 -15.83 -0.75 3.54
N ALA A 305 -16.91 -0.45 2.83
CA ALA A 305 -16.85 0.08 1.46
C ALA A 305 -16.27 1.50 1.41
N VAL A 306 -16.50 2.32 2.44
CA VAL A 306 -15.85 3.64 2.61
C VAL A 306 -14.33 3.49 2.69
N ARG A 307 -13.85 2.58 3.54
CA ARG A 307 -12.41 2.30 3.67
C ARG A 307 -11.80 1.83 2.34
N GLU A 308 -12.40 0.82 1.73
CA GLU A 308 -11.94 0.25 0.45
C GLU A 308 -11.94 1.30 -0.67
N GLY A 309 -12.97 2.13 -0.74
CA GLY A 309 -13.11 3.21 -1.71
C GLY A 309 -12.06 4.30 -1.52
N LEU A 310 -11.87 4.79 -0.29
CA LEU A 310 -10.87 5.83 -0.02
C LEU A 310 -9.44 5.32 -0.21
N GLU A 311 -9.11 4.13 0.28
CA GLU A 311 -7.79 3.51 0.06
C GLU A 311 -7.47 3.37 -1.44
N SER A 312 -8.47 3.07 -2.27
CA SER A 312 -8.31 3.01 -3.72
C SER A 312 -8.09 4.40 -4.34
N LEU A 313 -8.77 5.45 -3.83
CA LEU A 313 -8.67 6.81 -4.34
C LEU A 313 -7.40 7.54 -3.90
N LEU A 314 -6.86 7.24 -2.71
CA LEU A 314 -5.72 7.95 -2.13
C LEU A 314 -4.54 8.16 -3.09
N PRO A 315 -4.14 7.20 -3.94
CA PRO A 315 -3.06 7.41 -4.90
C PRO A 315 -3.36 8.44 -6.00
N LEU A 316 -4.65 8.69 -6.28
CA LEU A 316 -5.11 9.60 -7.32
C LEU A 316 -5.36 11.02 -6.79
N LEU A 317 -5.79 11.15 -5.53
CA LEU A 317 -6.24 12.42 -4.95
C LEU A 317 -5.20 13.55 -5.04
N PRO A 318 -3.91 13.36 -4.74
CA PRO A 318 -2.93 14.44 -4.84
C PRO A 318 -2.86 15.04 -6.24
N HIS A 319 -2.83 14.18 -7.27
CA HIS A 319 -2.80 14.61 -8.66
C HIS A 319 -4.07 15.37 -9.06
N LEU A 320 -5.23 14.87 -8.66
CA LEU A 320 -6.51 15.50 -8.96
C LEU A 320 -6.61 16.90 -8.33
N LEU A 321 -6.24 17.01 -7.06
CA LEU A 321 -6.28 18.28 -6.33
C LEU A 321 -5.27 19.29 -6.90
N ASP A 322 -4.06 18.87 -7.26
CA ASP A 322 -3.09 19.72 -7.93
C ASP A 322 -3.58 20.19 -9.30
N THR A 323 -4.25 19.33 -10.05
CA THR A 323 -4.86 19.68 -11.35
C THR A 323 -5.97 20.70 -11.19
N ILE A 324 -6.87 20.53 -10.20
CA ILE A 324 -7.94 21.48 -9.88
C ILE A 324 -7.36 22.83 -9.44
N ALA A 325 -6.26 22.83 -8.71
CA ALA A 325 -5.56 24.04 -8.29
C ALA A 325 -4.78 24.74 -9.43
N GLY A 326 -4.74 24.15 -10.64
CA GLY A 326 -4.01 24.70 -11.78
C GLY A 326 -2.50 24.60 -11.65
N LYS A 327 -1.97 23.75 -10.77
CA LYS A 327 -0.52 23.55 -10.64
C LYS A 327 -0.01 22.85 -11.90
N LYS A 328 1.05 23.39 -12.50
CA LYS A 328 1.73 22.74 -13.63
C LYS A 328 2.38 21.45 -13.15
N HIS A 329 2.08 20.36 -13.85
CA HIS A 329 2.80 19.12 -13.65
C HIS A 329 4.17 19.24 -14.29
N ASP A 330 5.23 19.23 -13.51
CA ASP A 330 6.55 18.92 -14.02
C ASP A 330 6.52 17.48 -14.54
N SER A 331 6.56 17.33 -15.85
CA SER A 331 6.39 16.07 -16.59
C SER A 331 7.62 15.18 -16.54
N VAL A 332 8.30 15.11 -15.40
CA VAL A 332 9.44 14.20 -15.20
C VAL A 332 9.17 13.31 -14.00
N ARG A 333 8.41 12.25 -14.21
CA ARG A 333 8.59 11.03 -13.40
C ARG A 333 9.50 10.09 -14.20
N PRO A 334 10.72 9.81 -13.78
CA PRO A 334 11.45 8.66 -14.30
C PRO A 334 10.63 7.40 -13.98
N ARG A 335 10.46 6.56 -14.99
CA ARG A 335 9.81 5.24 -14.91
C ARG A 335 10.52 4.31 -13.92
#